data_7e3738461b7d923cf0dce25541f59aaf
#
_entry.id   7e3738461b7d923cf0dce25541f59aaf
#
_cell.length_a   1.000
_cell.length_b   1.000
_cell.length_c   1.000
_cell.angle_alpha   90.00
_cell.angle_beta   90.00
_cell.angle_gamma   90.00
#
_symmetry.space_group_name_H-M   'P 1'
#
loop_
_entity.id
_entity.type
_entity.pdbx_description
1 polymer ?
#
loop_
_entity_poly.entity_id
_entity_poly.type
_entity_poly.pdbx_seq_one_letter_code
_entity_poly.pdbx_strand_id
1 'polypeptide(L)'
;MMIPILALALLASAGPPDLAFMKGSWEGGGGSMKFEELWTGEAGGLMLGVSRTIKGDRAVGFEFLRIEFRQDGIFYVAQPGGRPKTEFKLTASDGKSATFENPAHDHPKMIRYSLGADGSLRAELDGAEGKQSFVFRPATR
;
A
#
# COMPACT_ATOMS: atom_id res chain seq x y z
N MET A 1 -43.74 -24.09 -30.76
CA MET A 1 -42.42 -24.52 -30.27
C MET A 1 -41.69 -23.26 -29.79
N MET A 2 -41.62 -23.09 -28.47
CA MET A 2 -40.94 -21.93 -27.84
C MET A 2 -39.46 -22.27 -27.72
N ILE A 3 -38.61 -21.47 -28.35
CA ILE A 3 -37.16 -21.56 -28.20
C ILE A 3 -36.80 -20.77 -26.94
N PRO A 4 -36.17 -21.36 -25.93
CA PRO A 4 -35.71 -20.57 -24.76
C PRO A 4 -34.56 -19.68 -25.21
N ILE A 5 -34.72 -18.38 -25.02
CA ILE A 5 -33.63 -17.39 -25.13
C ILE A 5 -32.73 -17.61 -23.93
N LEU A 6 -31.59 -18.24 -24.16
CA LEU A 6 -30.54 -18.35 -23.15
C LEU A 6 -29.92 -16.95 -22.97
N ALA A 7 -30.31 -16.27 -21.91
CA ALA A 7 -29.69 -15.02 -21.51
C ALA A 7 -28.26 -15.32 -21.06
N LEU A 8 -27.29 -15.07 -21.93
CA LEU A 8 -25.88 -15.09 -21.58
C LEU A 8 -25.61 -13.88 -20.68
N ALA A 9 -25.58 -14.11 -19.37
CA ALA A 9 -25.16 -13.10 -18.44
C ALA A 9 -23.65 -12.83 -18.69
N LEU A 10 -23.34 -11.70 -19.34
CA LEU A 10 -21.96 -11.19 -19.37
C LEU A 10 -21.60 -10.83 -17.93
N LEU A 11 -20.80 -11.68 -17.30
CA LEU A 11 -20.08 -11.31 -16.10
C LEU A 11 -19.06 -10.24 -16.52
N ALA A 12 -19.39 -8.98 -16.26
CA ALA A 12 -18.41 -7.91 -16.39
C ALA A 12 -17.26 -8.24 -15.42
N SER A 13 -16.05 -8.50 -15.94
CA SER A 13 -14.88 -8.64 -15.09
C SER A 13 -14.66 -7.31 -14.39
N ALA A 14 -14.58 -7.33 -13.05
CA ALA A 14 -14.16 -6.16 -12.28
C ALA A 14 -12.80 -5.71 -12.82
N GLY A 15 -12.63 -4.38 -13.03
CA GLY A 15 -11.33 -3.81 -13.38
C GLY A 15 -10.29 -4.07 -12.29
N PRO A 16 -9.01 -3.73 -12.55
CA PRO A 16 -7.96 -3.88 -11.55
C PRO A 16 -8.30 -3.07 -10.29
N PRO A 17 -7.87 -3.54 -9.10
CA PRO A 17 -8.06 -2.80 -7.85
C PRO A 17 -7.55 -1.37 -7.95
N ASP A 18 -8.33 -0.41 -7.48
CA ASP A 18 -7.95 1.00 -7.44
C ASP A 18 -7.16 1.30 -6.17
N LEU A 19 -5.90 1.65 -6.32
CA LEU A 19 -4.98 2.04 -5.25
C LEU A 19 -4.63 3.53 -5.31
N ALA A 20 -5.38 4.33 -6.07
CA ALA A 20 -5.13 5.76 -6.26
C ALA A 20 -5.19 6.55 -4.93
N PHE A 21 -5.89 6.05 -3.93
CA PHE A 21 -5.95 6.67 -2.60
C PHE A 21 -4.59 6.80 -1.91
N MET A 22 -3.59 5.98 -2.30
CA MET A 22 -2.23 6.03 -1.76
C MET A 22 -1.37 7.14 -2.38
N LYS A 23 -1.74 7.62 -3.57
CA LYS A 23 -0.98 8.64 -4.30
C LYS A 23 -0.86 9.92 -3.49
N GLY A 24 0.34 10.49 -3.43
CA GLY A 24 0.56 11.79 -2.80
C GLY A 24 1.83 11.86 -1.98
N SER A 25 1.99 12.99 -1.33
CA SER A 25 3.02 13.24 -0.34
C SER A 25 2.38 13.24 1.04
N TRP A 26 2.88 12.40 1.91
CA TRP A 26 2.30 12.12 3.21
C TRP A 26 3.32 12.37 4.32
N GLU A 27 2.89 12.92 5.44
CA GLU A 27 3.73 13.11 6.62
C GLU A 27 2.97 12.82 7.90
N GLY A 28 3.69 12.30 8.88
CA GLY A 28 3.16 11.96 10.19
C GLY A 28 4.26 11.93 11.22
N GLY A 29 3.89 11.58 12.45
CA GLY A 29 4.80 11.48 13.56
C GLY A 29 4.39 12.35 14.74
N GLY A 30 5.25 12.43 15.75
CA GLY A 30 5.02 13.20 16.96
C GLY A 30 6.29 13.25 17.81
N GLY A 31 6.39 14.25 18.67
CA GLY A 31 7.61 14.49 19.44
C GLY A 31 8.80 14.74 18.51
N SER A 32 9.87 13.96 18.70
CA SER A 32 11.08 14.08 17.88
C SER A 32 11.06 13.21 16.62
N MET A 33 9.99 12.42 16.38
CA MET A 33 9.90 11.50 15.25
C MET A 33 9.00 12.07 14.16
N LYS A 34 9.49 12.04 12.92
CA LYS A 34 8.73 12.40 11.72
C LYS A 34 8.86 11.27 10.69
N PHE A 35 7.74 10.92 10.10
CA PHE A 35 7.67 9.95 9.00
C PHE A 35 7.19 10.66 7.76
N GLU A 36 7.79 10.34 6.63
CA GLU A 36 7.40 10.84 5.32
C GLU A 36 7.25 9.67 4.36
N GLU A 37 6.25 9.75 3.50
CA GLU A 37 6.03 8.76 2.45
C GLU A 37 5.47 9.44 1.20
N LEU A 38 6.04 9.13 0.04
CA LEU A 38 5.62 9.69 -1.25
C LEU A 38 5.26 8.55 -2.19
N TRP A 39 4.11 8.66 -2.84
CA TRP A 39 3.66 7.70 -3.83
C TRP A 39 3.28 8.36 -5.14
N THR A 40 3.71 7.78 -6.26
CA THR A 40 3.17 8.11 -7.58
C THR A 40 1.79 7.50 -7.76
N GLY A 41 1.03 7.96 -8.76
CA GLY A 41 -0.08 7.18 -9.28
C GLY A 41 0.42 5.94 -10.03
N GLU A 42 -0.51 5.03 -10.34
CA GLU A 42 -0.21 3.89 -11.21
C GLU A 42 0.00 4.37 -12.64
N ALA A 43 1.05 3.87 -13.26
CA ALA A 43 1.32 4.02 -14.69
C ALA A 43 2.14 2.82 -15.19
N GLY A 44 1.67 2.22 -16.27
CA GLY A 44 2.36 1.09 -16.88
C GLY A 44 2.47 -0.15 -15.97
N GLY A 45 1.54 -0.33 -15.04
CA GLY A 45 1.55 -1.43 -14.09
C GLY A 45 2.48 -1.21 -12.89
N LEU A 46 2.81 0.04 -12.57
CA LEU A 46 3.77 0.35 -11.50
C LEU A 46 3.38 1.61 -10.74
N MET A 47 3.40 1.54 -9.41
CA MET A 47 3.42 2.69 -8.51
C MET A 47 4.78 2.72 -7.82
N LEU A 48 5.41 3.89 -7.74
CA LEU A 48 6.68 4.08 -7.04
C LEU A 48 6.44 4.80 -5.71
N GLY A 49 7.14 4.35 -4.68
CA GLY A 49 7.08 4.95 -3.36
C GLY A 49 8.46 5.08 -2.73
N VAL A 50 8.62 6.08 -1.89
CA VAL A 50 9.79 6.25 -1.02
C VAL A 50 9.32 6.66 0.36
N SER A 51 10.02 6.22 1.38
CA SER A 51 9.79 6.65 2.75
C SER A 51 11.08 7.14 3.42
N ARG A 52 10.92 8.04 4.39
CA ARG A 52 12.01 8.53 5.21
C ARG A 52 11.54 8.70 6.65
N THR A 53 12.36 8.24 7.59
CA THR A 53 12.15 8.45 9.02
C THR A 53 13.20 9.43 9.55
N ILE A 54 12.76 10.47 10.23
CA ILE A 54 13.60 11.51 10.80
C ILE A 54 13.43 11.46 12.32
N LYS A 55 14.54 11.50 13.04
CA LYS A 55 14.60 11.68 14.50
C LYS A 55 15.37 12.94 14.81
N GLY A 56 14.69 13.92 15.42
CA GLY A 56 15.26 15.25 15.62
C GLY A 56 15.58 15.93 14.27
N ASP A 57 16.84 16.18 14.01
CA ASP A 57 17.34 16.79 12.77
C ASP A 57 18.00 15.80 11.80
N ARG A 58 17.95 14.48 12.09
CA ARG A 58 18.67 13.46 11.33
C ARG A 58 17.72 12.42 10.74
N ALA A 59 17.95 12.09 9.47
CA ALA A 59 17.33 10.91 8.85
C ALA A 59 17.95 9.64 9.46
N VAL A 60 17.11 8.76 10.00
CA VAL A 60 17.50 7.50 10.64
C VAL A 60 17.06 6.27 9.87
N GLY A 61 16.26 6.42 8.82
CA GLY A 61 15.81 5.34 7.97
C GLY A 61 15.20 5.83 6.67
N PHE A 62 15.23 4.97 5.67
CA PHE A 62 14.56 5.18 4.39
C PHE A 62 14.18 3.84 3.78
N GLU A 63 13.19 3.85 2.90
CA GLU A 63 12.82 2.68 2.10
C GLU A 63 12.55 3.08 0.66
N PHE A 64 12.92 2.21 -0.26
CA PHE A 64 12.38 2.20 -1.60
C PHE A 64 11.21 1.23 -1.65
N LEU A 65 10.07 1.71 -2.11
CA LEU A 65 8.81 0.99 -2.15
C LEU A 65 8.27 0.99 -3.59
N ARG A 66 7.55 -0.05 -3.95
CA ARG A 66 6.77 -0.04 -5.19
C ARG A 66 5.59 -0.99 -5.10
N ILE A 67 4.57 -0.74 -5.87
CA ILE A 67 3.47 -1.67 -6.09
C ILE A 67 3.52 -2.08 -7.55
N GLU A 68 3.68 -3.38 -7.79
CA GLU A 68 3.77 -3.98 -9.11
C GLU A 68 2.46 -4.69 -9.44
N PHE A 69 1.84 -4.30 -10.56
CA PHE A 69 0.64 -4.93 -11.10
C PHE A 69 1.11 -5.97 -12.11
N ARG A 70 1.23 -7.21 -11.66
CA ARG A 70 1.72 -8.36 -12.42
C ARG A 70 0.57 -9.22 -12.91
N GLN A 71 0.84 -10.14 -13.84
CA GLN A 71 -0.13 -11.11 -14.33
C GLN A 71 -0.64 -12.06 -13.23
N ASP A 72 0.21 -12.39 -12.26
CA ASP A 72 -0.08 -13.30 -11.14
C ASP A 72 -0.60 -12.60 -9.88
N GLY A 73 -0.76 -11.28 -9.90
CA GLY A 73 -1.29 -10.50 -8.78
C GLY A 73 -0.67 -9.12 -8.65
N ILE A 74 -1.05 -8.44 -7.59
CA ILE A 74 -0.52 -7.13 -7.25
C ILE A 74 0.35 -7.28 -6.01
N PHE A 75 1.55 -6.73 -6.06
CA PHE A 75 2.57 -6.92 -5.03
C PHE A 75 3.12 -5.59 -4.51
N TYR A 76 3.09 -5.45 -3.20
CA TYR A 76 3.84 -4.41 -2.49
C TYR A 76 5.26 -4.93 -2.28
N VAL A 77 6.25 -4.20 -2.77
CA VAL A 77 7.65 -4.60 -2.72
C VAL A 77 8.42 -3.58 -1.90
N ALA A 78 9.02 -4.02 -0.81
CA ALA A 78 9.76 -3.18 0.12
C ALA A 78 11.27 -3.48 0.07
N GLN A 79 12.07 -2.41 0.03
CA GLN A 79 13.53 -2.48 0.12
C GLN A 79 14.03 -1.49 1.18
N PRO A 80 13.88 -1.83 2.48
CA PRO A 80 14.31 -0.96 3.55
C PRO A 80 15.83 -0.81 3.56
N GLY A 81 16.33 0.43 3.57
CA GLY A 81 17.74 0.73 3.58
C GLY A 81 18.55 0.18 2.39
N GLY A 82 17.89 -0.06 1.26
CA GLY A 82 18.53 -0.65 0.07
C GLY A 82 18.83 -2.14 0.19
N ARG A 83 18.29 -2.84 1.20
CA ARG A 83 18.42 -4.28 1.38
C ARG A 83 17.70 -5.08 0.30
N PRO A 84 17.89 -6.40 0.21
CA PRO A 84 17.10 -7.25 -0.67
C PRO A 84 15.60 -7.05 -0.46
N LYS A 85 14.84 -7.12 -1.54
CA LYS A 85 13.40 -6.89 -1.52
C LYS A 85 12.64 -7.96 -0.74
N THR A 86 11.55 -7.55 -0.10
CA THR A 86 10.49 -8.41 0.42
C THR A 86 9.20 -8.08 -0.31
N GLU A 87 8.46 -9.11 -0.71
CA GLU A 87 7.22 -8.96 -1.47
C GLU A 87 6.01 -9.39 -0.65
N PHE A 88 4.93 -8.61 -0.76
CA PHE A 88 3.65 -8.87 -0.10
C PHE A 88 2.55 -8.83 -1.16
N LYS A 89 1.77 -9.90 -1.25
CA LYS A 89 0.69 -9.99 -2.24
C LYS A 89 -0.57 -9.29 -1.76
N LEU A 90 -1.23 -8.53 -2.63
CA LEU A 90 -2.54 -7.94 -2.35
C LEU A 90 -3.56 -9.05 -2.11
N THR A 91 -4.22 -9.04 -0.96
CA THR A 91 -5.23 -10.04 -0.56
C THR A 91 -6.63 -9.44 -0.41
N ALA A 92 -6.73 -8.13 -0.18
CA ALA A 92 -8.00 -7.43 -0.08
C ALA A 92 -7.85 -5.96 -0.44
N SER A 93 -8.86 -5.38 -1.08
CA SER A 93 -8.94 -3.95 -1.38
C SER A 93 -10.40 -3.53 -1.63
N ASP A 94 -10.70 -2.26 -1.39
CA ASP A 94 -12.05 -1.70 -1.59
C ASP A 94 -12.04 -0.27 -2.18
N GLY A 95 -10.91 0.19 -2.74
CA GLY A 95 -10.74 1.53 -3.28
C GLY A 95 -10.34 2.59 -2.23
N LYS A 96 -10.47 2.29 -0.95
CA LYS A 96 -10.04 3.11 0.19
C LYS A 96 -9.13 2.37 1.15
N SER A 97 -8.94 1.09 0.95
CA SER A 97 -8.00 0.27 1.70
C SER A 97 -7.38 -0.80 0.83
N ALA A 98 -6.21 -1.24 1.21
CA ALA A 98 -5.47 -2.32 0.57
C ALA A 98 -4.68 -3.09 1.61
N THR A 99 -4.81 -4.41 1.60
CA THR A 99 -4.09 -5.32 2.49
C THR A 99 -3.16 -6.19 1.67
N PHE A 100 -1.89 -6.20 2.04
CA PHE A 100 -0.83 -6.99 1.41
C PHE A 100 -0.26 -7.96 2.43
N GLU A 101 -0.02 -9.20 2.04
CA GLU A 101 0.41 -10.25 2.95
C GLU A 101 1.58 -11.07 2.41
N ASN A 102 2.49 -11.43 3.33
CA ASN A 102 3.52 -12.43 3.14
C ASN A 102 3.62 -13.27 4.41
N PRO A 103 2.87 -14.38 4.51
CA PRO A 103 2.88 -15.23 5.71
C PRO A 103 4.23 -15.87 6.03
N ALA A 104 5.12 -15.99 5.04
CA ALA A 104 6.46 -16.56 5.20
C ALA A 104 7.49 -15.57 5.78
N HIS A 105 7.19 -14.26 5.79
CA HIS A 105 8.05 -13.25 6.38
C HIS A 105 7.85 -13.19 7.90
N ASP A 106 8.89 -12.87 8.66
CA ASP A 106 8.77 -12.78 10.12
C ASP A 106 8.02 -11.52 10.56
N HIS A 107 8.50 -10.37 10.12
CA HIS A 107 7.87 -9.11 10.45
C HIS A 107 8.20 -8.02 9.40
N PRO A 108 7.17 -7.35 8.89
CA PRO A 108 5.75 -7.67 9.05
C PRO A 108 5.34 -8.87 8.19
N LYS A 109 4.22 -9.50 8.52
CA LYS A 109 3.52 -10.48 7.67
C LYS A 109 2.39 -9.84 6.88
N MET A 110 1.90 -8.70 7.36
CA MET A 110 0.80 -7.95 6.78
C MET A 110 1.12 -6.47 6.80
N ILE A 111 0.80 -5.80 5.70
CA ILE A 111 0.85 -4.34 5.52
C ILE A 111 -0.52 -3.91 5.02
N ARG A 112 -1.16 -2.97 5.71
CA ARG A 112 -2.46 -2.44 5.30
C ARG A 112 -2.42 -0.92 5.23
N TYR A 113 -2.84 -0.39 4.09
CA TYR A 113 -3.11 1.04 3.92
C TYR A 113 -4.60 1.30 3.91
N SER A 114 -5.05 2.37 4.55
CA SER A 114 -6.45 2.79 4.52
C SER A 114 -6.57 4.31 4.58
N LEU A 115 -7.50 4.85 3.77
CA LEU A 115 -7.82 6.26 3.75
C LEU A 115 -8.97 6.53 4.71
N GLY A 116 -8.76 7.40 5.69
CA GLY A 116 -9.77 7.82 6.64
C GLY A 116 -10.73 8.85 6.04
N ALA A 117 -11.91 8.99 6.67
CA ALA A 117 -12.91 9.99 6.28
C ALA A 117 -12.39 11.44 6.42
N ASP A 118 -11.40 11.67 7.27
CA ASP A 118 -10.74 12.96 7.50
C ASP A 118 -9.58 13.24 6.51
N GLY A 119 -9.37 12.37 5.52
CA GLY A 119 -8.29 12.48 4.55
C GLY A 119 -6.93 11.97 5.05
N SER A 120 -6.84 11.40 6.25
CA SER A 120 -5.62 10.77 6.73
C SER A 120 -5.38 9.43 6.04
N LEU A 121 -4.12 9.10 5.82
CA LEU A 121 -3.69 7.77 5.37
C LEU A 121 -3.11 7.02 6.57
N ARG A 122 -3.64 5.84 6.84
CA ARG A 122 -3.11 4.95 7.88
C ARG A 122 -2.35 3.80 7.25
N ALA A 123 -1.16 3.52 7.75
CA ALA A 123 -0.40 2.31 7.45
C ALA A 123 -0.31 1.45 8.71
N GLU A 124 -0.72 0.22 8.61
CA GLU A 124 -0.68 -0.77 9.69
C GLU A 124 0.24 -1.92 9.30
N LEU A 125 1.11 -2.30 10.22
CA LEU A 125 1.97 -3.46 10.11
C LEU A 125 1.59 -4.48 11.17
N ASP A 126 1.57 -5.75 10.83
CA ASP A 126 1.32 -6.84 11.75
C ASP A 126 2.24 -8.03 11.44
N GLY A 127 2.77 -8.68 12.46
CA GLY A 127 3.67 -9.82 12.31
C GLY A 127 4.22 -10.28 13.65
N ALA A 128 5.36 -10.97 13.64
CA ALA A 128 5.97 -11.58 14.82
C ALA A 128 6.29 -10.58 15.94
N GLU A 129 6.56 -9.30 15.60
CA GLU A 129 6.85 -8.23 16.57
C GLU A 129 5.60 -7.45 17.02
N GLY A 130 4.40 -7.94 16.69
CA GLY A 130 3.14 -7.30 17.04
C GLY A 130 2.66 -6.30 16.00
N LYS A 131 1.73 -5.44 16.42
CA LYS A 131 1.08 -4.46 15.56
C LYS A 131 1.70 -3.08 15.72
N GLN A 132 1.92 -2.40 14.59
CA GLN A 132 2.33 -1.00 14.54
C GLN A 132 1.38 -0.23 13.64
N SER A 133 1.10 1.02 13.97
CA SER A 133 0.21 1.88 13.19
C SER A 133 0.84 3.25 13.02
N PHE A 134 0.80 3.74 11.80
CA PHE A 134 1.28 5.06 11.40
C PHE A 134 0.13 5.85 10.79
N VAL A 135 -0.06 7.08 11.24
CA VAL A 135 -1.08 7.98 10.69
C VAL A 135 -0.38 9.13 10.01
N PHE A 136 -0.69 9.29 8.72
CA PHE A 136 -0.14 10.33 7.88
C PHE A 136 -1.23 11.33 7.51
N ARG A 137 -0.82 12.58 7.30
CA ARG A 137 -1.63 13.62 6.69
C ARG A 137 -0.99 14.08 5.39
N PRO A 138 -1.77 14.63 4.44
CA PRO A 138 -1.18 15.23 3.26
C PRO A 138 -0.12 16.25 3.66
N ALA A 139 1.09 16.12 3.07
CA ALA A 139 2.16 17.06 3.35
C ALA A 139 1.83 18.42 2.73
N THR A 140 1.94 19.47 3.53
CA THR A 140 1.85 20.86 3.06
C THR A 140 3.21 21.28 2.48
N ARG A 141 3.23 21.64 1.19
CA ARG A 141 4.42 22.19 0.50
C ARG A 141 4.11 23.56 -0.04
#